data_d427ddfde75660736447d35219d6cdc6
#
_entry.id   d427ddfde75660736447d35219d6cdc6
#
_cell.length_a   1.000
_cell.length_b   1.000
_cell.length_c   1.000
_cell.angle_alpha   90.00
_cell.angle_beta   90.00
_cell.angle_gamma   90.00
#
_symmetry.space_group_name_H-M   'P 1'
#
loop_
_entity.id
_entity.type
_entity.pdbx_description
1 polymer ?
#
loop_
_entity_poly.entity_id
_entity_poly.type
_entity_poly.pdbx_seq_one_letter_code
_entity_poly.pdbx_strand_id
1 'polypeptide(L)' 'MSAVASVGGDDDVSWHRLRSFVGHQVAVDTDSEHVEGTLLSCTTRSAWIVSGDEDHVVALPHLRVVHDIG' A
#
# COMPACT_ATOMS: atom_id res chain seq x y z
N MET A 1 -8.24 10.62 -11.79
CA MET A 1 -8.77 9.25 -11.86
C MET A 1 -7.92 8.36 -10.98
N SER A 2 -8.56 7.60 -10.12
CA SER A 2 -7.79 6.75 -9.22
C SER A 2 -7.41 5.43 -9.87
N ALA A 3 -6.21 4.97 -9.56
CA ALA A 3 -5.75 3.65 -9.96
C ALA A 3 -5.99 2.68 -8.83
N VAL A 4 -6.39 1.49 -9.16
CA VAL A 4 -6.66 0.44 -8.18
C VAL A 4 -5.81 -0.77 -8.53
N ALA A 5 -5.11 -1.30 -7.55
CA ALA A 5 -4.32 -2.51 -7.71
C ALA A 5 -4.70 -3.51 -6.64
N SER A 6 -5.04 -4.72 -7.05
CA SER A 6 -5.25 -5.80 -6.11
C SER A 6 -3.91 -6.43 -5.79
N VAL A 7 -3.62 -6.58 -4.50
CA VAL A 7 -2.37 -7.17 -4.05
C VAL A 7 -2.69 -8.37 -3.16
N GLY A 8 -1.75 -9.27 -3.07
CA GLY A 8 -1.96 -10.49 -2.31
C GLY A 8 -1.95 -11.69 -3.23
N GLY A 9 -1.55 -12.80 -2.71
CA GLY A 9 -1.42 -14.03 -3.46
C GLY A 9 -0.05 -14.20 -4.06
N ASP A 10 0.35 -13.33 -4.95
CA ASP A 10 1.68 -13.39 -5.58
C ASP A 10 2.51 -12.21 -5.09
N ASP A 11 3.46 -12.47 -4.21
CA ASP A 11 4.23 -11.43 -3.54
C ASP A 11 5.04 -10.57 -4.50
N ASP A 12 5.65 -11.18 -5.50
CA ASP A 12 6.47 -10.44 -6.46
C ASP A 12 5.63 -9.46 -7.24
N VAL A 13 4.48 -9.91 -7.70
CA VAL A 13 3.56 -9.06 -8.45
C VAL A 13 3.04 -7.94 -7.56
N SER A 14 2.71 -8.25 -6.32
CA SER A 14 2.20 -7.25 -5.38
C SER A 14 3.22 -6.15 -5.16
N TRP A 15 4.48 -6.51 -4.95
CA TRP A 15 5.52 -5.53 -4.73
C TRP A 15 5.73 -4.64 -5.95
N HIS A 16 5.78 -5.23 -7.13
CA HIS A 16 5.96 -4.47 -8.37
C HIS A 16 4.84 -3.47 -8.60
N ARG A 17 3.62 -3.86 -8.30
CA ARG A 17 2.47 -2.97 -8.45
C ARG A 17 2.53 -1.84 -7.43
N LEU A 18 2.87 -2.18 -6.20
CA LEU A 18 2.90 -1.22 -5.12
C LEU A 18 3.98 -0.16 -5.33
N ARG A 19 5.10 -0.54 -5.91
CA ARG A 19 6.18 0.40 -6.18
C ARG A 19 5.73 1.62 -6.99
N SER A 20 4.81 1.42 -7.89
CA SER A 20 4.34 2.51 -8.75
C SER A 20 3.57 3.57 -7.98
N PHE A 21 3.15 3.27 -6.76
CA PHE A 21 2.42 4.22 -5.93
C PHE A 21 3.32 4.96 -4.94
N VAL A 22 4.61 4.67 -4.93
CA VAL A 22 5.53 5.36 -4.00
C VAL A 22 5.53 6.86 -4.30
N GLY A 23 5.36 7.65 -3.25
CA GLY A 23 5.25 9.09 -3.36
C GLY A 23 3.82 9.59 -3.53
N HIS A 24 2.86 8.69 -3.71
CA HIS A 24 1.45 9.06 -3.89
C HIS A 24 0.68 8.87 -2.60
N GLN A 25 -0.42 9.63 -2.49
CA GLN A 25 -1.36 9.36 -1.41
C GLN A 25 -2.21 8.17 -1.81
N VAL A 26 -2.33 7.23 -0.89
CA VAL A 26 -3.01 5.97 -1.15
C VAL A 26 -3.97 5.63 -0.03
N ALA A 27 -4.98 4.87 -0.35
CA ALA A 27 -5.84 4.20 0.62
C ALA A 27 -5.59 2.71 0.50
N VAL A 28 -5.28 2.09 1.60
CA VAL A 28 -4.88 0.69 1.64
C VAL A 28 -5.82 -0.08 2.53
N ASP A 29 -6.38 -1.16 2.01
CA ASP A 29 -7.20 -2.07 2.81
C ASP A 29 -6.38 -3.31 3.12
N THR A 30 -6.34 -3.66 4.40
CA THR A 30 -5.74 -4.91 4.84
C THR A 30 -6.85 -5.85 5.28
N ASP A 31 -6.46 -7.03 5.74
CA ASP A 31 -7.45 -7.99 6.23
C ASP A 31 -8.04 -7.59 7.58
N SER A 32 -7.50 -6.56 8.25
CA SER A 32 -7.97 -6.14 9.56
C SER A 32 -8.25 -4.65 9.68
N GLU A 33 -7.75 -3.81 8.77
CA GLU A 33 -7.93 -2.37 8.91
C GLU A 33 -7.81 -1.65 7.57
N HIS A 34 -8.15 -0.38 7.60
CA HIS A 34 -8.03 0.52 6.45
C HIS A 34 -7.06 1.63 6.83
N VAL A 35 -6.09 1.91 5.98
CA VAL A 35 -5.06 2.92 6.22
C VAL A 35 -4.99 3.85 5.03
N GLU A 36 -5.02 5.16 5.29
CA GLU A 36 -4.84 6.17 4.25
C GLU A 36 -3.65 7.04 4.58
N GLY A 37 -2.85 7.34 3.59
CA GLY A 37 -1.68 8.19 3.78
C GLY A 37 -0.79 8.18 2.56
N THR A 38 0.43 8.67 2.74
CA THR A 38 1.43 8.69 1.67
C THR A 38 2.28 7.44 1.75
N LEU A 39 2.38 6.74 0.64
CA LEU A 39 3.25 5.57 0.55
C LEU A 39 4.68 6.09 0.36
N LEU A 40 5.49 5.99 1.40
CA LEU A 40 6.87 6.46 1.36
C LEU A 40 7.80 5.47 0.68
N SER A 41 7.64 4.21 0.99
CA SER A 41 8.47 3.18 0.39
C SER A 41 7.80 1.82 0.51
N CYS A 42 8.30 0.88 -0.25
CA CYS A 42 7.85 -0.49 -0.12
C CYS A 42 9.02 -1.43 -0.40
N THR A 43 8.98 -2.58 0.25
CA THR A 43 9.94 -3.65 0.01
C THR A 43 9.16 -4.85 -0.49
N THR A 44 9.86 -5.95 -0.73
CA THR A 44 9.19 -7.18 -1.13
C THR A 44 8.33 -7.76 -0.02
N ARG A 45 8.43 -7.21 1.20
CA ARG A 45 7.74 -7.76 2.37
C ARG A 45 6.73 -6.81 2.99
N SER A 46 6.94 -5.50 2.84
CA SER A 46 6.11 -4.54 3.56
C SER A 46 6.00 -3.23 2.82
N ALA A 47 5.03 -2.43 3.23
CA ALA A 47 4.84 -1.07 2.73
C ALA A 47 4.86 -0.11 3.91
N TRP A 48 5.50 1.03 3.73
CA TRP A 48 5.59 2.07 4.75
C TRP A 48 4.70 3.23 4.33
N ILE A 49 3.66 3.47 5.10
CA ILE A 49 2.67 4.50 4.80
C ILE A 49 2.63 5.48 5.96
N VAL A 50 2.70 6.76 5.66
CA VAL A 50 2.63 7.81 6.67
C VAL A 50 1.27 8.50 6.56
N SER A 51 0.55 8.54 7.67
CA SER A 51 -0.75 9.17 7.76
C SER A 51 -0.69 10.26 8.83
N GLY A 52 -0.56 11.51 8.40
CA GLY A 52 -0.40 12.60 9.35
C GLY A 52 0.87 12.43 10.17
N ASP A 53 0.70 12.25 11.47
CA ASP A 53 1.81 12.08 12.38
C ASP A 53 2.16 10.62 12.64
N GLU A 54 1.47 9.69 12.02
CA GLU A 54 1.63 8.27 12.32
C GLU A 54 2.27 7.53 11.17
N ASP A 55 3.18 6.63 11.52
CA ASP A 55 3.79 5.71 10.55
C ASP A 55 3.11 4.36 10.64
N HIS A 56 2.80 3.80 9.48
CA HIS A 56 2.20 2.48 9.41
C HIS A 56 3.07 1.59 8.54
N VAL A 57 3.49 0.47 9.08
CA VAL A 57 4.20 -0.54 8.30
C VAL A 57 3.26 -1.73 8.14
N VAL A 58 2.89 -2.00 6.90
CA VAL A 58 1.92 -3.04 6.59
C VAL A 58 2.63 -4.17 5.87
N ALA A 59 2.47 -5.37 6.40
CA ALA A 59 3.04 -6.56 5.76
C ALA A 59 2.27 -6.85 4.47
N LEU A 60 2.98 -7.08 3.38
CA LEU A 60 2.34 -7.29 2.08
C LEU A 60 1.34 -8.45 2.07
N PRO A 61 1.58 -9.57 2.76
CA PRO A 61 0.58 -10.63 2.81
C PRO A 61 -0.76 -10.21 3.39
N HIS A 62 -0.80 -9.14 4.17
CA HIS A 62 -2.05 -8.62 4.75
C HIS A 62 -2.73 -7.58 3.87
N LEU A 63 -2.03 -7.08 2.86
CA LEU A 63 -2.60 -6.11 1.94
C LEU A 63 -3.60 -6.76 1.02
N ARG A 64 -4.74 -6.09 0.83
CA ARG A 64 -5.80 -6.57 -0.07
C ARG A 64 -5.92 -5.68 -1.28
N VAL A 65 -6.08 -4.38 -1.06
CA VAL A 65 -6.33 -3.42 -2.14
C VAL A 65 -5.59 -2.13 -1.85
N VAL A 66 -5.05 -1.52 -2.89
CA VAL A 66 -4.43 -0.20 -2.83
C VAL A 66 -5.12 0.69 -3.85
N HIS A 67 -5.53 1.88 -3.40
CA HIS A 67 -6.11 2.91 -4.27
C HIS A 67 -5.22 4.13 -4.26
N ASP A 68 -5.00 4.71 -5.44
CA ASP A 68 -4.36 6.01 -5.54
C ASP A 68 -5.44 7.08 -5.33
N ILE A 69 -5.31 7.87 -4.28
CA ILE A 69 -6.30 8.88 -3.93
C ILE A 69 -5.75 10.31 -4.05
N GLY A 70 -4.51 10.45 -4.45
CA GLY A 70 -3.86 11.76 -4.56
C GLY A 70 -3.51 12.19 -6.00
#